data_395c1a81383e3776e864257387aa8a3b
#
_entry.id   395c1a81383e3776e864257387aa8a3b
#
_cell.length_a   1.000
_cell.length_b   1.000
_cell.length_c   1.000
_cell.angle_alpha   90.00
_cell.angle_beta   90.00
_cell.angle_gamma   90.00
#
_symmetry.space_group_name_H-M   'P 1'
#
loop_
_entity.id
_entity.type
_entity.pdbx_description
1 polymer ?
#
loop_
_entity_poly.entity_id
_entity_poly.type
_entity_poly.pdbx_seq_one_letter_code
_entity_poly.pdbx_strand_id
1 'polypeptide(L)'
;MSINAFLGAPKALVRSVALAALFSGVVLTGEAAAAAAVSASTSAAVTSKINSFTSSDFLKGVWRRTAALSVPATSSAIAAFKPGVQIKFADGQVRKITKVYKVGANLSIYVAGALLDGAKVGAPHTISTVVAAAAAPSAPSVAAPAAPAAPAPVVTTPAAPAGNYTASMNSFSNADWENGIYRKAAGFSIPDTGANKATFVVGASVKLADGQVRKVVAVYDVGAHLSVMLSGSTLSAASVGYPKTISVVSASSVSAPVAAAPAPAPAPAPVQTPAATTPVVSDGSGIDLVGVNFGSGVFDPSNVPGIYNKGYTFADESYYKRHAGLGFKLVRLGFLWERVQPKLGTELNAAEMGRIKQSLDYAQKYGIKVILDMHNYYRYYGKVINSPEVPRAQFAETWRKIALQVSKHPALYGYGLMNEPYNTGNNLWPQTAQAAGQAIRSVDSSKWIMVAGDRYSSAFHWQKYNTQLINDPWMRDPKNNLVYEAHQYLDADFSGTYRNRAETFAPNLAVERVKPWVEWLKKNKLRGYIGEHGIPDFSPSAVIATNNLLAYLNENCIPSTYWAAGPRWGENIMALDVASGKFRPQLAPLQKYAAAKKSCSTIGPL
;
A
#
# COMPACT_ATOMS: atom_id res chain seq x y z
N MET A 1 8.77 -12.10 3.73
CA MET A 1 8.83 -13.35 2.94
C MET A 1 8.35 -14.49 3.82
N SER A 2 7.06 -14.79 3.81
CA SER A 2 6.52 -15.95 4.51
C SER A 2 6.98 -17.21 3.79
N ILE A 3 7.96 -17.90 4.34
CA ILE A 3 8.36 -19.23 3.91
C ILE A 3 7.46 -20.24 4.63
N ASN A 4 6.28 -20.48 4.06
CA ASN A 4 5.45 -21.62 4.40
C ASN A 4 4.71 -22.10 3.15
N ALA A 5 5.37 -22.92 2.38
CA ALA A 5 4.74 -23.81 1.40
C ALA A 5 5.70 -24.95 1.12
N PHE A 6 5.59 -26.03 1.87
CA PHE A 6 5.92 -27.41 1.44
C PHE A 6 5.63 -28.37 2.59
N LEU A 7 4.43 -28.92 2.60
CA LEU A 7 4.14 -30.24 3.14
C LEU A 7 3.07 -30.87 2.24
N GLY A 8 3.49 -31.91 1.55
CA GLY A 8 2.64 -32.71 0.71
C GLY A 8 1.72 -33.61 1.54
N ALA A 9 0.53 -33.83 1.06
CA ALA A 9 -0.39 -34.86 1.55
C ALA A 9 -0.64 -35.91 0.46
N PRO A 10 -0.92 -37.18 0.84
CA PRO A 10 -0.83 -38.31 -0.08
C PRO A 10 -2.09 -38.51 -0.95
N LYS A 11 -1.87 -39.14 -2.09
CA LYS A 11 -2.87 -39.55 -3.06
C LYS A 11 -3.78 -40.62 -2.48
N ALA A 12 -5.08 -40.42 -2.55
CA ALA A 12 -6.08 -41.48 -2.48
C ALA A 12 -6.83 -41.58 -3.81
N LEU A 13 -6.73 -42.76 -4.38
CA LEU A 13 -7.33 -43.27 -5.61
C LEU A 13 -8.78 -43.69 -5.30
N VAL A 14 -9.79 -43.18 -5.98
CA VAL A 14 -11.09 -43.86 -6.05
C VAL A 14 -11.62 -43.81 -7.49
N ARG A 15 -12.04 -45.00 -7.88
CA ARG A 15 -12.49 -45.45 -9.21
C ARG A 15 -13.84 -44.89 -9.62
N SER A 16 -13.99 -44.80 -10.94
CA SER A 16 -15.20 -44.57 -11.73
C SER A 16 -16.25 -45.66 -11.51
N VAL A 17 -17.54 -45.27 -11.51
CA VAL A 17 -18.65 -46.12 -12.02
C VAL A 17 -19.58 -45.24 -12.86
N ALA A 18 -19.71 -45.62 -14.11
CA ALA A 18 -20.69 -45.09 -15.06
C ALA A 18 -22.00 -45.87 -14.91
N LEU A 19 -23.13 -45.20 -15.04
CA LEU A 19 -24.35 -45.86 -15.46
C LEU A 19 -25.21 -44.94 -16.33
N ALA A 20 -25.47 -45.39 -17.53
CA ALA A 20 -26.35 -44.81 -18.53
C ALA A 20 -27.79 -45.32 -18.33
N ALA A 21 -28.78 -44.50 -18.62
CA ALA A 21 -30.09 -44.98 -19.09
C ALA A 21 -30.81 -43.87 -19.86
N LEU A 22 -31.19 -44.23 -20.98
CA LEU A 22 -31.90 -43.89 -22.17
C LEU A 22 -33.43 -43.58 -21.98
N PHE A 23 -33.96 -43.02 -23.10
CA PHE A 23 -35.34 -42.94 -23.63
C PHE A 23 -36.10 -41.65 -23.28
N SER A 24 -36.82 -41.00 -24.15
CA SER A 24 -37.32 -41.03 -25.56
C SER A 24 -38.07 -39.70 -25.68
N GLY A 25 -38.01 -38.95 -26.60
CA GLY A 25 -38.46 -38.82 -27.96
C GLY A 25 -39.93 -38.40 -28.08
N VAL A 26 -40.22 -37.18 -28.58
CA VAL A 26 -41.32 -36.92 -29.54
C VAL A 26 -41.07 -35.60 -30.23
N VAL A 27 -41.08 -35.67 -31.54
CA VAL A 27 -41.12 -34.60 -32.55
C VAL A 27 -42.53 -34.14 -32.75
N LEU A 28 -42.77 -32.84 -32.89
CA LEU A 28 -43.83 -32.34 -33.79
C LEU A 28 -43.51 -30.94 -34.34
N THR A 29 -43.59 -30.84 -35.60
CA THR A 29 -43.43 -29.78 -36.57
C THR A 29 -44.59 -28.76 -36.53
N GLY A 30 -44.30 -27.52 -36.97
CA GLY A 30 -45.31 -26.54 -37.32
C GLY A 30 -44.76 -25.16 -37.63
N GLU A 31 -44.48 -24.94 -38.93
CA GLU A 31 -44.25 -23.59 -39.51
C GLU A 31 -45.54 -22.75 -39.47
N ALA A 32 -45.43 -21.45 -39.19
CA ALA A 32 -46.18 -20.43 -39.93
C ALA A 32 -45.70 -19.01 -39.58
N ALA A 33 -45.68 -18.23 -40.62
CA ALA A 33 -45.10 -16.92 -40.87
C ALA A 33 -45.63 -15.71 -40.05
N ALA A 34 -44.71 -14.78 -39.91
CA ALA A 34 -44.79 -13.31 -40.02
C ALA A 34 -46.01 -12.55 -39.48
N ALA A 35 -45.71 -11.69 -38.48
CA ALA A 35 -46.17 -10.30 -38.48
C ALA A 35 -45.34 -9.47 -37.49
N ALA A 36 -44.75 -8.38 -37.96
CA ALA A 36 -44.02 -7.42 -37.15
C ALA A 36 -44.98 -6.71 -36.20
N ALA A 37 -44.79 -6.93 -34.89
CA ALA A 37 -45.29 -6.08 -33.85
C ALA A 37 -44.14 -5.75 -32.93
N VAL A 38 -43.76 -4.48 -32.88
CA VAL A 38 -42.88 -3.93 -31.86
C VAL A 38 -43.60 -4.04 -30.52
N SER A 39 -43.45 -5.14 -29.82
CA SER A 39 -43.87 -5.28 -28.45
C SER A 39 -42.70 -4.88 -27.55
N ALA A 40 -42.88 -3.84 -26.77
CA ALA A 40 -42.00 -3.51 -25.65
C ALA A 40 -41.94 -4.72 -24.72
N SER A 41 -40.88 -5.50 -24.80
CA SER A 41 -40.64 -6.62 -23.89
C SER A 41 -40.35 -6.05 -22.52
N THR A 42 -41.31 -6.16 -21.59
CA THR A 42 -41.05 -6.08 -20.16
C THR A 42 -40.09 -7.20 -19.81
N SER A 43 -38.80 -6.86 -19.73
CA SER A 43 -37.74 -7.80 -19.37
C SER A 43 -38.02 -8.32 -17.95
N ALA A 44 -38.35 -9.61 -17.81
CA ALA A 44 -38.53 -10.23 -16.52
C ALA A 44 -37.24 -10.16 -15.69
N ALA A 45 -37.38 -9.97 -14.38
CA ALA A 45 -36.21 -9.96 -13.48
C ALA A 45 -35.45 -11.28 -13.53
N VAL A 46 -34.14 -11.24 -13.80
CA VAL A 46 -33.28 -12.42 -13.78
C VAL A 46 -32.77 -12.65 -12.37
N THR A 47 -33.11 -13.81 -11.80
CA THR A 47 -32.70 -14.22 -10.45
C THR A 47 -31.63 -15.29 -10.52
N SER A 48 -30.61 -15.21 -9.63
CA SER A 48 -29.56 -16.23 -9.49
C SER A 48 -29.26 -16.51 -8.02
N LYS A 49 -28.96 -17.78 -7.71
CA LYS A 49 -28.46 -18.20 -6.39
C LYS A 49 -27.02 -17.71 -6.22
N ILE A 50 -26.71 -17.23 -5.01
CA ILE A 50 -25.33 -16.98 -4.59
C ILE A 50 -24.68 -18.34 -4.31
N ASN A 51 -23.48 -18.56 -4.88
CA ASN A 51 -22.73 -19.81 -4.73
C ASN A 51 -22.37 -20.08 -3.26
N SER A 52 -22.29 -21.34 -2.90
CA SER A 52 -21.72 -21.79 -1.63
C SER A 52 -20.24 -22.13 -1.82
N PHE A 53 -19.38 -21.65 -0.93
CA PHE A 53 -17.96 -21.95 -0.89
C PHE A 53 -17.58 -22.62 0.43
N THR A 54 -16.59 -23.50 0.37
CA THR A 54 -16.06 -24.22 1.55
C THR A 54 -14.89 -23.53 2.20
N SER A 55 -14.32 -22.47 1.57
CA SER A 55 -13.18 -21.76 2.12
C SER A 55 -13.59 -20.73 3.19
N SER A 56 -12.69 -20.48 4.13
CA SER A 56 -12.90 -19.51 5.22
C SER A 56 -13.09 -18.06 4.73
N ASP A 57 -12.73 -17.77 3.47
CA ASP A 57 -12.85 -16.44 2.87
C ASP A 57 -14.23 -16.17 2.26
N PHE A 58 -15.04 -17.22 2.08
CA PHE A 58 -16.36 -17.15 1.48
C PHE A 58 -17.42 -17.72 2.42
N LEU A 59 -18.49 -17.01 2.63
CA LEU A 59 -19.67 -17.47 3.36
C LEU A 59 -20.86 -17.41 2.41
N LYS A 60 -21.36 -18.58 1.98
CA LYS A 60 -22.48 -18.71 1.03
C LYS A 60 -22.27 -17.89 -0.25
N GLY A 61 -21.03 -17.86 -0.76
CA GLY A 61 -20.66 -17.15 -1.97
C GLY A 61 -20.49 -15.64 -1.81
N VAL A 62 -20.62 -15.11 -0.61
CA VAL A 62 -20.38 -13.69 -0.28
C VAL A 62 -19.00 -13.55 0.32
N TRP A 63 -18.16 -12.71 -0.26
CA TRP A 63 -16.80 -12.53 0.19
C TRP A 63 -16.73 -11.68 1.44
N ARG A 64 -16.14 -12.22 2.48
CA ARG A 64 -16.12 -11.62 3.84
C ARG A 64 -15.58 -10.20 3.93
N ARG A 65 -14.71 -9.80 3.01
CA ARG A 65 -13.98 -8.51 3.09
C ARG A 65 -14.16 -7.64 1.85
N THR A 66 -15.15 -7.94 1.03
CA THR A 66 -15.43 -7.16 -0.18
C THR A 66 -16.93 -7.00 -0.37
N ALA A 67 -17.32 -5.89 -1.00
CA ALA A 67 -18.69 -5.73 -1.46
C ALA A 67 -18.90 -6.54 -2.76
N ALA A 68 -18.68 -7.87 -2.69
CA ALA A 68 -18.71 -8.77 -3.83
C ALA A 68 -19.37 -10.11 -3.48
N LEU A 69 -19.89 -10.77 -4.51
CA LEU A 69 -20.52 -12.08 -4.43
C LEU A 69 -20.20 -12.91 -5.68
N SER A 70 -20.51 -14.20 -5.62
CA SER A 70 -20.34 -15.10 -6.75
C SER A 70 -21.64 -15.82 -7.07
N VAL A 71 -21.96 -15.94 -8.37
CA VAL A 71 -23.10 -16.69 -8.87
C VAL A 71 -22.65 -17.60 -10.01
N PRO A 72 -23.41 -18.68 -10.36
CA PRO A 72 -23.10 -19.48 -11.54
C PRO A 72 -23.12 -18.64 -12.83
N ALA A 73 -22.16 -18.85 -13.71
CA ALA A 73 -22.06 -18.15 -15.00
C ALA A 73 -22.97 -18.78 -16.06
N THR A 74 -24.27 -18.81 -15.80
CA THR A 74 -25.26 -19.21 -16.81
C THR A 74 -25.40 -18.17 -17.91
N SER A 75 -25.91 -18.53 -19.09
CA SER A 75 -26.11 -17.58 -20.18
C SER A 75 -27.02 -16.42 -19.77
N SER A 76 -28.08 -16.68 -18.99
CA SER A 76 -28.95 -15.64 -18.44
C SER A 76 -28.26 -14.73 -17.43
N ALA A 77 -27.44 -15.30 -16.54
CA ALA A 77 -26.68 -14.50 -15.57
C ALA A 77 -25.61 -13.61 -16.25
N ILE A 78 -24.90 -14.15 -17.25
CA ILE A 78 -23.91 -13.39 -18.05
C ILE A 78 -24.59 -12.23 -18.81
N ALA A 79 -25.77 -12.45 -19.36
CA ALA A 79 -26.52 -11.43 -20.09
C ALA A 79 -27.07 -10.34 -19.18
N ALA A 80 -27.52 -10.71 -17.96
CA ALA A 80 -28.28 -9.85 -17.05
C ALA A 80 -27.39 -9.06 -16.06
N PHE A 81 -26.37 -9.69 -15.46
CA PHE A 81 -25.55 -9.04 -14.46
C PHE A 81 -24.37 -8.32 -15.12
N LYS A 82 -24.56 -7.05 -15.43
CA LYS A 82 -23.55 -6.18 -16.07
C LYS A 82 -23.23 -4.95 -15.19
N PRO A 83 -22.05 -4.33 -15.30
CA PRO A 83 -21.80 -3.05 -14.64
C PRO A 83 -22.88 -2.03 -14.95
N GLY A 84 -23.32 -1.32 -13.93
CA GLY A 84 -24.42 -0.34 -14.03
C GLY A 84 -25.80 -0.88 -13.67
N VAL A 85 -26.04 -2.18 -13.79
CA VAL A 85 -27.33 -2.81 -13.43
C VAL A 85 -27.53 -2.77 -11.91
N GLN A 86 -28.76 -2.50 -11.49
CA GLN A 86 -29.15 -2.64 -10.08
C GLN A 86 -29.60 -4.09 -9.79
N ILE A 87 -29.14 -4.62 -8.69
CA ILE A 87 -29.56 -5.93 -8.17
C ILE A 87 -30.17 -5.77 -6.79
N LYS A 88 -31.18 -6.59 -6.52
CA LYS A 88 -31.87 -6.70 -5.23
C LYS A 88 -31.49 -8.03 -4.59
N PHE A 89 -31.09 -7.99 -3.33
CA PHE A 89 -30.84 -9.16 -2.49
C PHE A 89 -32.12 -9.67 -1.85
N ALA A 90 -32.09 -10.88 -1.32
CA ALA A 90 -33.26 -11.49 -0.66
C ALA A 90 -33.70 -10.74 0.61
N ASP A 91 -32.80 -10.02 1.28
CA ASP A 91 -33.09 -9.14 2.43
C ASP A 91 -33.72 -7.78 2.03
N GLY A 92 -33.92 -7.55 0.73
CA GLY A 92 -34.50 -6.32 0.20
C GLY A 92 -33.50 -5.23 -0.18
N GLN A 93 -32.21 -5.35 0.17
CA GLN A 93 -31.20 -4.39 -0.24
C GLN A 93 -31.09 -4.29 -1.76
N VAL A 94 -31.00 -3.05 -2.28
CA VAL A 94 -30.73 -2.80 -3.70
C VAL A 94 -29.35 -2.16 -3.84
N ARG A 95 -28.52 -2.72 -4.72
CA ARG A 95 -27.18 -2.19 -4.98
C ARG A 95 -26.85 -2.19 -6.47
N LYS A 96 -26.04 -1.23 -6.90
CA LYS A 96 -25.57 -1.12 -8.27
C LYS A 96 -24.34 -1.99 -8.47
N ILE A 97 -24.32 -2.77 -9.55
CA ILE A 97 -23.12 -3.55 -9.96
C ILE A 97 -22.05 -2.58 -10.45
N THR A 98 -20.85 -2.71 -9.89
CA THR A 98 -19.69 -1.88 -10.27
C THR A 98 -18.76 -2.60 -11.22
N LYS A 99 -18.56 -3.93 -11.02
CA LYS A 99 -17.70 -4.77 -11.86
C LYS A 99 -18.23 -6.20 -11.91
N VAL A 100 -17.96 -6.91 -13.01
CA VAL A 100 -18.26 -8.34 -13.15
C VAL A 100 -17.09 -9.02 -13.84
N TYR A 101 -16.65 -10.15 -13.30
CA TYR A 101 -15.61 -10.99 -13.88
C TYR A 101 -16.12 -12.42 -14.02
N LYS A 102 -15.85 -13.06 -15.16
CA LYS A 102 -16.06 -14.51 -15.31
C LYS A 102 -14.82 -15.24 -14.80
N VAL A 103 -15.01 -16.11 -13.81
CA VAL A 103 -13.96 -16.91 -13.18
C VAL A 103 -14.37 -18.39 -13.26
N GLY A 104 -13.89 -19.09 -14.27
CA GLY A 104 -14.29 -20.47 -14.56
C GLY A 104 -15.80 -20.56 -14.84
N ALA A 105 -16.50 -21.40 -14.05
CA ALA A 105 -17.95 -21.60 -14.12
C ALA A 105 -18.77 -20.54 -13.38
N ASN A 106 -18.15 -19.47 -12.85
CA ASN A 106 -18.78 -18.49 -11.99
C ASN A 106 -18.62 -17.05 -12.50
N LEU A 107 -19.54 -16.17 -12.09
CA LEU A 107 -19.39 -14.72 -12.17
C LEU A 107 -19.08 -14.18 -10.78
N SER A 108 -18.00 -13.41 -10.67
CA SER A 108 -17.70 -12.58 -9.51
C SER A 108 -18.30 -11.20 -9.74
N ILE A 109 -19.27 -10.80 -8.93
CA ILE A 109 -20.05 -9.57 -9.07
C ILE A 109 -19.68 -8.64 -7.92
N TYR A 110 -19.15 -7.46 -8.23
CA TYR A 110 -18.85 -6.41 -7.28
C TYR A 110 -19.97 -5.38 -7.28
N VAL A 111 -20.39 -4.93 -6.10
CA VAL A 111 -21.49 -3.99 -5.92
C VAL A 111 -21.05 -2.75 -5.14
N ALA A 112 -21.74 -1.65 -5.35
CA ALA A 112 -21.51 -0.42 -4.60
C ALA A 112 -21.95 -0.56 -3.14
N GLY A 113 -21.31 0.22 -2.26
CA GLY A 113 -21.67 0.32 -0.85
C GLY A 113 -20.78 -0.51 0.10
N ALA A 114 -21.23 -0.65 1.35
CA ALA A 114 -20.52 -1.36 2.40
C ALA A 114 -20.30 -2.85 2.10
N LEU A 115 -19.36 -3.48 2.82
CA LEU A 115 -19.07 -4.90 2.71
C LEU A 115 -20.33 -5.74 2.84
N LEU A 116 -20.41 -6.81 2.05
CA LEU A 116 -21.47 -7.80 2.16
C LEU A 116 -21.17 -8.76 3.33
N ASP A 117 -22.23 -9.08 4.06
CA ASP A 117 -22.22 -10.09 5.11
C ASP A 117 -23.15 -11.22 4.70
N GLY A 118 -22.62 -12.43 4.52
CA GLY A 118 -23.41 -13.59 4.11
C GLY A 118 -24.53 -13.95 5.06
N ALA A 119 -24.41 -13.60 6.34
CA ALA A 119 -25.50 -13.81 7.31
C ALA A 119 -26.63 -12.79 7.14
N LYS A 120 -26.37 -11.65 6.49
CA LYS A 120 -27.29 -10.51 6.38
C LYS A 120 -27.86 -10.30 4.97
N VAL A 121 -27.40 -11.01 3.95
CA VAL A 121 -27.95 -10.85 2.58
C VAL A 121 -29.31 -11.53 2.38
N GLY A 122 -29.88 -12.11 3.43
CA GLY A 122 -31.18 -12.75 3.44
C GLY A 122 -31.17 -14.23 2.97
N ALA A 123 -32.19 -14.96 3.34
CA ALA A 123 -32.44 -16.30 2.82
C ALA A 123 -33.61 -16.23 1.81
N PRO A 124 -33.49 -16.89 0.66
CA PRO A 124 -32.61 -18.00 0.25
C PRO A 124 -31.26 -17.63 -0.37
N HIS A 125 -30.60 -16.56 -0.07
CA HIS A 125 -29.31 -16.12 -0.63
C HIS A 125 -29.32 -16.05 -2.16
N THR A 126 -30.15 -15.15 -2.67
CA THR A 126 -30.33 -14.89 -4.11
C THR A 126 -30.15 -13.41 -4.40
N ILE A 127 -29.82 -13.11 -5.65
CA ILE A 127 -29.89 -11.78 -6.22
C ILE A 127 -30.79 -11.77 -7.44
N SER A 128 -31.50 -10.67 -7.66
CA SER A 128 -32.34 -10.46 -8.85
C SER A 128 -32.03 -9.09 -9.47
N THR A 129 -32.09 -8.98 -10.80
CA THR A 129 -32.05 -7.67 -11.46
C THR A 129 -33.31 -6.87 -11.12
N VAL A 130 -33.14 -5.56 -10.88
CA VAL A 130 -34.27 -4.65 -10.67
C VAL A 130 -34.73 -4.15 -12.04
N VAL A 131 -35.96 -4.47 -12.40
CA VAL A 131 -36.61 -3.96 -13.62
C VAL A 131 -37.24 -2.61 -13.24
N ALA A 132 -36.90 -1.54 -13.98
CA ALA A 132 -37.55 -0.24 -13.80
C ALA A 132 -39.04 -0.40 -14.15
N ALA A 133 -39.92 -0.09 -13.21
CA ALA A 133 -41.34 0.03 -13.50
C ALA A 133 -41.52 1.16 -14.53
N ALA A 134 -42.33 0.90 -15.58
CA ALA A 134 -42.68 1.91 -16.54
C ALA A 134 -43.35 3.11 -15.81
N ALA A 135 -42.79 4.28 -15.98
CA ALA A 135 -43.31 5.49 -15.37
C ALA A 135 -44.73 5.77 -15.92
N ALA A 136 -45.72 5.84 -15.03
CA ALA A 136 -47.01 6.38 -15.35
C ALA A 136 -46.85 7.90 -15.64
N PRO A 137 -47.64 8.48 -16.58
CA PRO A 137 -47.53 9.88 -16.92
C PRO A 137 -47.93 10.74 -15.70
N SER A 138 -47.01 11.55 -15.22
CA SER A 138 -47.24 12.49 -14.12
C SER A 138 -48.01 13.71 -14.62
N ALA A 139 -49.08 14.06 -13.92
CA ALA A 139 -49.79 15.33 -14.04
C ALA A 139 -48.86 16.50 -13.63
N PRO A 140 -49.05 17.71 -14.19
CA PRO A 140 -48.14 18.81 -13.91
C PRO A 140 -48.33 19.34 -12.47
N SER A 141 -47.26 19.25 -11.69
CA SER A 141 -47.17 19.82 -10.35
C SER A 141 -46.66 21.26 -10.46
N VAL A 142 -47.46 22.20 -9.94
CA VAL A 142 -47.09 23.62 -9.77
C VAL A 142 -46.02 23.71 -8.69
N ALA A 143 -44.87 24.28 -9.04
CA ALA A 143 -43.75 24.46 -8.12
C ALA A 143 -44.03 25.62 -7.13
N ALA A 144 -43.85 25.33 -5.84
CA ALA A 144 -43.73 26.34 -4.80
C ALA A 144 -42.31 26.93 -4.79
N PRO A 145 -42.10 28.20 -4.47
CA PRO A 145 -40.79 28.84 -4.55
C PRO A 145 -39.86 28.35 -3.43
N ALA A 146 -38.65 27.96 -3.83
CA ALA A 146 -37.59 27.56 -2.92
C ALA A 146 -36.97 28.77 -2.21
N ALA A 147 -36.72 28.65 -0.91
CA ALA A 147 -35.95 29.60 -0.12
C ALA A 147 -34.47 29.62 -0.56
N PRO A 148 -33.77 30.77 -0.48
CA PRO A 148 -32.39 30.89 -0.96
C PRO A 148 -31.44 30.09 -0.08
N ALA A 149 -30.64 29.22 -0.71
CA ALA A 149 -29.55 28.49 -0.08
C ALA A 149 -28.36 29.43 0.18
N ALA A 150 -27.74 29.30 1.35
CA ALA A 150 -26.52 30.01 1.71
C ALA A 150 -25.36 29.62 0.76
N PRO A 151 -24.46 30.55 0.39
CA PRO A 151 -23.40 30.28 -0.55
C PRO A 151 -22.36 29.34 0.06
N ALA A 152 -22.04 28.27 -0.66
CA ALA A 152 -20.92 27.38 -0.35
C ALA A 152 -19.58 28.12 -0.56
N PRO A 153 -18.53 27.79 0.20
CA PRO A 153 -17.22 28.43 0.05
C PRO A 153 -16.64 28.15 -1.34
N VAL A 154 -16.31 29.19 -2.05
CA VAL A 154 -15.65 29.13 -3.36
C VAL A 154 -14.20 28.68 -3.15
N VAL A 155 -13.92 27.45 -3.53
CA VAL A 155 -12.54 26.99 -3.71
C VAL A 155 -12.05 27.60 -5.03
N THR A 156 -11.24 28.64 -4.97
CA THR A 156 -10.58 29.22 -6.13
C THR A 156 -9.48 28.27 -6.61
N THR A 157 -9.76 27.52 -7.67
CA THR A 157 -8.72 26.86 -8.47
C THR A 157 -7.95 27.96 -9.24
N PRO A 158 -6.61 27.91 -9.29
CA PRO A 158 -5.84 28.83 -10.13
C PRO A 158 -6.28 28.68 -11.59
N ALA A 159 -6.57 29.78 -12.25
CA ALA A 159 -6.92 29.79 -13.67
C ALA A 159 -5.75 29.24 -14.49
N ALA A 160 -6.03 28.27 -15.37
CA ALA A 160 -5.04 27.79 -16.34
C ALA A 160 -4.60 28.95 -17.25
N PRO A 161 -3.30 29.03 -17.60
CA PRO A 161 -2.81 30.10 -18.47
C PRO A 161 -3.52 30.06 -19.82
N ALA A 162 -3.92 31.23 -20.32
CA ALA A 162 -4.55 31.38 -21.61
C ALA A 162 -3.52 31.16 -22.72
N GLY A 163 -3.66 30.07 -23.48
CA GLY A 163 -2.82 29.75 -24.63
C GLY A 163 -2.60 28.23 -24.79
N ASN A 164 -2.29 27.81 -26.02
CA ASN A 164 -1.89 26.45 -26.29
C ASN A 164 -0.44 26.24 -25.87
N TYR A 165 -0.20 25.40 -24.88
CA TYR A 165 1.13 25.01 -24.42
C TYR A 165 1.40 23.54 -24.76
N THR A 166 2.55 23.27 -25.38
CA THR A 166 2.91 21.92 -25.82
C THR A 166 4.16 21.43 -25.10
N ALA A 167 4.13 20.21 -24.60
CA ALA A 167 5.27 19.52 -24.03
C ALA A 167 5.60 18.23 -24.81
N SER A 168 6.87 17.90 -24.94
CA SER A 168 7.33 16.62 -25.45
C SER A 168 7.23 15.55 -24.36
N MET A 169 6.80 14.34 -24.72
CA MET A 169 6.81 13.20 -23.82
C MET A 169 8.24 12.70 -23.61
N ASN A 170 8.54 12.21 -22.41
CA ASN A 170 9.84 11.61 -22.10
C ASN A 170 10.04 10.31 -22.89
N SER A 171 11.28 9.98 -23.23
CA SER A 171 11.65 8.69 -23.80
C SER A 171 12.13 7.76 -22.69
N PHE A 172 11.67 6.50 -22.71
CA PHE A 172 12.10 5.47 -21.78
C PHE A 172 12.54 4.21 -22.52
N SER A 173 13.59 3.58 -22.01
CA SER A 173 14.15 2.32 -22.56
C SER A 173 13.49 1.05 -22.00
N ASN A 174 12.56 1.19 -21.07
CA ASN A 174 11.91 0.08 -20.38
C ASN A 174 10.67 -0.42 -21.15
N ALA A 175 10.43 -1.73 -21.15
CA ALA A 175 9.32 -2.38 -21.86
C ALA A 175 7.92 -1.94 -21.40
N ASP A 176 7.78 -1.37 -20.20
CA ASP A 176 6.50 -0.83 -19.69
C ASP A 176 6.21 0.61 -20.13
N TRP A 177 7.17 1.26 -20.80
CA TRP A 177 7.09 2.63 -21.28
C TRP A 177 7.39 2.69 -22.77
N GLU A 178 6.62 3.44 -23.49
CA GLU A 178 6.81 3.63 -24.91
C GLU A 178 6.73 5.13 -25.23
N ASN A 179 7.87 5.75 -25.49
CA ASN A 179 7.98 7.20 -25.77
C ASN A 179 7.23 8.07 -24.72
N GLY A 180 7.43 7.76 -23.45
CA GLY A 180 6.81 8.48 -22.33
C GLY A 180 5.37 8.11 -22.03
N ILE A 181 4.81 7.10 -22.71
CA ILE A 181 3.45 6.63 -22.50
C ILE A 181 3.45 5.36 -21.65
N TYR A 182 2.58 5.31 -20.66
CA TYR A 182 2.39 4.10 -19.87
C TYR A 182 1.56 3.08 -20.62
N ARG A 183 2.11 1.94 -20.98
CA ARG A 183 1.43 0.91 -21.81
C ARG A 183 0.09 0.39 -21.27
N LYS A 184 -0.13 0.48 -19.95
CA LYS A 184 -1.33 -0.08 -19.29
C LYS A 184 -2.15 0.98 -18.55
N ALA A 185 -1.96 2.25 -18.89
CA ALA A 185 -2.67 3.35 -18.25
C ALA A 185 -3.05 4.43 -19.25
N ALA A 186 -4.06 5.19 -18.94
CA ALA A 186 -4.38 6.41 -19.66
C ALA A 186 -3.47 7.55 -19.16
N GLY A 187 -2.17 7.43 -19.35
CA GLY A 187 -1.19 8.37 -18.83
C GLY A 187 0.10 8.44 -19.63
N PHE A 188 0.87 9.49 -19.38
CA PHE A 188 2.16 9.75 -20.02
C PHE A 188 3.08 10.50 -19.07
N SER A 189 4.36 10.56 -19.40
CA SER A 189 5.37 11.29 -18.65
C SER A 189 5.95 12.42 -19.49
N ILE A 190 6.13 13.58 -18.85
CA ILE A 190 6.81 14.76 -19.39
C ILE A 190 7.90 15.24 -18.42
N PRO A 191 8.89 16.03 -18.87
CA PRO A 191 9.88 16.61 -17.97
C PRO A 191 9.25 17.43 -16.86
N ASP A 192 9.78 17.34 -15.64
CA ASP A 192 9.38 18.18 -14.53
C ASP A 192 10.00 19.58 -14.67
N THR A 193 9.24 20.49 -15.27
CA THR A 193 9.59 21.90 -15.38
C THR A 193 8.52 22.76 -14.74
N GLY A 194 8.91 23.96 -14.28
CA GLY A 194 7.93 24.90 -13.73
C GLY A 194 6.78 25.21 -14.69
N ALA A 195 7.07 25.31 -16.00
CA ALA A 195 6.07 25.53 -17.03
C ALA A 195 5.11 24.32 -17.17
N ASN A 196 5.64 23.08 -17.17
CA ASN A 196 4.82 21.88 -17.23
C ASN A 196 3.95 21.74 -15.97
N LYS A 197 4.48 22.00 -14.78
CA LYS A 197 3.71 22.00 -13.51
C LYS A 197 2.56 23.00 -13.51
N ALA A 198 2.83 24.22 -14.01
CA ALA A 198 1.82 25.26 -14.05
C ALA A 198 0.69 24.97 -15.06
N THR A 199 0.98 24.20 -16.09
CA THR A 199 0.10 24.03 -17.25
C THR A 199 -0.71 22.74 -17.21
N PHE A 200 -0.08 21.61 -16.86
CA PHE A 200 -0.79 20.31 -16.81
C PHE A 200 -1.40 20.08 -15.43
N VAL A 201 -2.48 20.80 -15.14
CA VAL A 201 -3.21 20.70 -13.86
C VAL A 201 -4.47 19.85 -14.01
N VAL A 202 -4.96 19.28 -12.90
CA VAL A 202 -6.20 18.51 -12.90
C VAL A 202 -7.36 19.34 -13.44
N GLY A 203 -8.15 18.78 -14.37
CA GLY A 203 -9.23 19.45 -15.07
C GLY A 203 -8.84 20.09 -16.40
N ALA A 204 -7.55 20.31 -16.68
CA ALA A 204 -7.10 20.82 -17.96
C ALA A 204 -7.50 19.89 -19.11
N SER A 205 -7.86 20.48 -20.25
CA SER A 205 -8.07 19.73 -21.49
C SER A 205 -6.74 19.64 -22.24
N VAL A 206 -6.34 18.44 -22.61
CA VAL A 206 -5.09 18.19 -23.29
C VAL A 206 -5.37 17.49 -24.62
N LYS A 207 -4.62 17.89 -25.66
CA LYS A 207 -4.66 17.31 -26.99
C LYS A 207 -3.38 16.52 -27.23
N LEU A 208 -3.51 15.28 -27.61
CA LEU A 208 -2.42 14.42 -28.03
C LEU A 208 -2.04 14.68 -29.49
N ALA A 209 -0.88 14.22 -29.94
CA ALA A 209 -0.42 14.43 -31.30
C ALA A 209 -1.32 13.78 -32.37
N ASP A 210 -2.05 12.74 -32.03
CA ASP A 210 -3.05 12.10 -32.89
C ASP A 210 -4.40 12.84 -32.97
N GLY A 211 -4.51 13.97 -32.28
CA GLY A 211 -5.72 14.81 -32.27
C GLY A 211 -6.70 14.49 -31.15
N GLN A 212 -6.55 13.42 -30.39
CA GLN A 212 -7.43 13.12 -29.27
C GLN A 212 -7.36 14.23 -28.20
N VAL A 213 -8.52 14.63 -27.67
CA VAL A 213 -8.61 15.58 -26.56
C VAL A 213 -9.15 14.86 -25.34
N ARG A 214 -8.43 14.97 -24.21
CA ARG A 214 -8.79 14.30 -22.96
C ARG A 214 -8.63 15.25 -21.78
N LYS A 215 -9.30 14.96 -20.64
CA LYS A 215 -9.14 15.71 -19.40
C LYS A 215 -7.99 15.13 -18.57
N VAL A 216 -7.19 16.00 -17.97
CA VAL A 216 -6.25 15.62 -16.91
C VAL A 216 -7.04 15.26 -15.66
N VAL A 217 -6.88 14.04 -15.15
CA VAL A 217 -7.56 13.56 -13.94
C VAL A 217 -6.63 13.47 -12.74
N ALA A 218 -5.31 13.38 -12.97
CA ALA A 218 -4.30 13.45 -11.92
C ALA A 218 -2.94 13.86 -12.49
N VAL A 219 -2.12 14.53 -11.70
CA VAL A 219 -0.72 14.86 -12.04
C VAL A 219 0.14 14.51 -10.82
N TYR A 220 1.23 13.79 -11.07
CA TYR A 220 2.17 13.38 -10.04
C TYR A 220 3.56 13.87 -10.38
N ASP A 221 4.20 14.48 -9.39
CA ASP A 221 5.61 14.83 -9.44
C ASP A 221 6.44 13.59 -9.10
N VAL A 222 7.24 13.12 -10.04
CA VAL A 222 8.09 11.93 -9.92
C VAL A 222 9.53 12.32 -10.20
N GLY A 223 10.08 13.17 -9.34
CA GLY A 223 11.45 13.66 -9.43
C GLY A 223 11.70 14.50 -10.67
N ALA A 224 12.47 14.02 -11.64
CA ALA A 224 12.75 14.75 -12.89
C ALA A 224 11.58 14.74 -13.89
N HIS A 225 10.44 14.16 -13.54
CA HIS A 225 9.30 13.92 -14.45
C HIS A 225 7.96 14.19 -13.79
N LEU A 226 6.99 14.64 -14.59
CA LEU A 226 5.58 14.68 -14.23
C LEU A 226 4.87 13.49 -14.88
N SER A 227 4.15 12.70 -14.08
CA SER A 227 3.21 11.68 -14.57
C SER A 227 1.83 12.28 -14.67
N VAL A 228 1.34 12.44 -15.88
CA VAL A 228 0.03 13.05 -16.18
C VAL A 228 -0.95 11.95 -16.57
N MET A 229 -2.02 11.79 -15.78
CA MET A 229 -3.07 10.82 -16.02
C MET A 229 -4.28 11.48 -16.68
N LEU A 230 -4.84 10.83 -17.68
CA LEU A 230 -5.94 11.32 -18.49
C LEU A 230 -7.23 10.51 -18.28
N SER A 231 -8.34 11.12 -18.54
CA SER A 231 -9.63 10.42 -18.66
C SER A 231 -9.64 9.50 -19.89
N GLY A 232 -10.38 8.39 -19.82
CA GLY A 232 -10.59 7.48 -20.95
C GLY A 232 -9.73 6.25 -20.92
N SER A 233 -9.62 5.57 -22.07
CA SER A 233 -8.92 4.31 -22.25
C SER A 233 -7.40 4.46 -22.24
N THR A 234 -6.69 3.36 -22.01
CA THR A 234 -5.22 3.23 -22.11
C THR A 234 -4.66 3.90 -23.37
N LEU A 235 -3.54 4.61 -23.20
CA LEU A 235 -2.78 5.16 -24.33
C LEU A 235 -1.79 4.12 -24.87
N SER A 236 -1.50 4.22 -26.17
CA SER A 236 -0.39 3.53 -26.81
C SER A 236 0.41 4.50 -27.67
N ALA A 237 1.66 4.19 -27.95
CA ALA A 237 2.48 5.03 -28.81
C ALA A 237 1.91 5.14 -30.23
N ALA A 238 1.24 4.10 -30.72
CA ALA A 238 0.54 4.13 -32.01
C ALA A 238 -0.67 5.07 -32.00
N SER A 239 -1.39 5.16 -30.86
CA SER A 239 -2.60 5.99 -30.75
C SER A 239 -2.33 7.47 -30.47
N VAL A 240 -1.14 7.84 -30.03
CA VAL A 240 -0.83 9.27 -29.76
C VAL A 240 -0.04 9.95 -30.88
N GLY A 241 0.29 9.19 -31.95
CA GLY A 241 0.96 9.74 -33.13
C GLY A 241 2.42 10.14 -32.91
N TYR A 242 2.96 10.82 -33.90
CA TYR A 242 4.31 11.38 -33.90
C TYR A 242 4.23 12.89 -34.20
N PRO A 243 4.96 13.75 -33.50
CA PRO A 243 6.17 13.54 -32.67
C PRO A 243 5.94 13.24 -31.16
N LYS A 244 4.89 12.62 -30.75
CA LYS A 244 4.63 12.27 -29.33
C LYS A 244 4.66 13.48 -28.40
N THR A 245 3.78 14.39 -28.69
CA THR A 245 3.61 15.64 -27.93
C THR A 245 2.22 15.69 -27.29
N ILE A 246 2.09 16.49 -26.27
CA ILE A 246 0.83 16.79 -25.61
C ILE A 246 0.69 18.28 -25.45
N SER A 247 -0.49 18.82 -25.76
CA SER A 247 -0.78 20.24 -25.64
C SER A 247 -1.99 20.49 -24.75
N VAL A 248 -1.89 21.48 -23.87
CA VAL A 248 -3.08 22.03 -23.20
C VAL A 248 -3.83 22.89 -24.22
N VAL A 249 -5.12 22.66 -24.34
CA VAL A 249 -6.00 23.43 -25.23
C VAL A 249 -6.99 24.21 -24.38
N SER A 250 -7.10 25.51 -24.66
CA SER A 250 -8.13 26.35 -24.07
C SER A 250 -9.53 25.91 -24.53
N ALA A 251 -10.48 25.84 -23.60
CA ALA A 251 -11.86 25.64 -23.98
C ALA A 251 -12.29 26.82 -24.89
N SER A 252 -12.64 26.53 -26.13
CA SER A 252 -13.19 27.55 -27.02
C SER A 252 -14.40 28.20 -26.34
N SER A 253 -14.30 29.51 -26.06
CA SER A 253 -15.39 30.30 -25.53
C SER A 253 -16.52 30.34 -26.56
N VAL A 254 -17.65 29.76 -26.20
CA VAL A 254 -18.90 30.07 -26.86
C VAL A 254 -19.22 31.51 -26.46
N SER A 255 -19.25 32.41 -27.44
CA SER A 255 -19.48 33.85 -27.26
C SER A 255 -20.82 34.09 -26.59
N ALA A 256 -20.82 34.66 -25.40
CA ALA A 256 -21.96 35.38 -24.83
C ALA A 256 -21.70 36.89 -24.99
N PRO A 257 -22.73 37.71 -25.18
CA PRO A 257 -22.60 39.13 -25.60
C PRO A 257 -21.94 39.98 -24.52
N VAL A 258 -21.08 40.88 -24.99
CA VAL A 258 -20.26 41.83 -24.23
C VAL A 258 -21.16 42.83 -23.49
N ALA A 259 -21.08 42.86 -22.16
CA ALA A 259 -21.50 44.01 -21.35
C ALA A 259 -20.26 44.90 -21.07
N ALA A 260 -20.44 46.19 -21.21
CA ALA A 260 -19.40 47.20 -21.14
C ALA A 260 -18.64 47.22 -19.79
N ALA A 261 -17.35 47.41 -19.86
CA ALA A 261 -16.43 47.44 -18.71
C ALA A 261 -16.62 48.72 -17.87
N PRO A 262 -16.56 48.65 -16.54
CA PRO A 262 -16.36 49.80 -15.66
C PRO A 262 -14.87 50.22 -15.64
N ALA A 263 -14.65 51.53 -15.43
CA ALA A 263 -13.35 52.17 -15.43
C ALA A 263 -12.36 51.60 -14.35
N PRO A 264 -11.06 51.69 -14.58
CA PRO A 264 -10.07 51.10 -13.70
C PRO A 264 -9.93 51.83 -12.35
N ALA A 265 -9.93 51.08 -11.27
CA ALA A 265 -9.61 51.54 -9.93
C ALA A 265 -8.07 51.80 -9.78
N PRO A 266 -7.66 52.75 -8.91
CA PRO A 266 -6.25 53.10 -8.77
C PRO A 266 -5.42 51.96 -8.21
N ALA A 267 -4.16 51.88 -8.69
CA ALA A 267 -3.17 50.86 -8.35
C ALA A 267 -2.89 50.79 -6.83
N PRO A 268 -2.84 49.61 -6.24
CA PRO A 268 -2.39 49.48 -4.85
C PRO A 268 -0.90 49.77 -4.74
N ALA A 269 -0.50 50.39 -3.62
CA ALA A 269 0.88 50.66 -3.26
C ALA A 269 1.76 49.38 -3.24
N PRO A 270 3.06 49.49 -3.54
CA PRO A 270 3.95 48.32 -3.62
C PRO A 270 4.01 47.61 -2.28
N VAL A 271 3.60 46.35 -2.28
CA VAL A 271 3.80 45.42 -1.16
C VAL A 271 5.32 45.18 -1.05
N GLN A 272 5.89 45.56 0.07
CA GLN A 272 7.29 45.25 0.40
C GLN A 272 7.45 43.72 0.35
N THR A 273 8.33 43.29 -0.53
CA THR A 273 8.83 41.91 -0.58
C THR A 273 9.41 41.59 0.80
N PRO A 274 8.99 40.48 1.45
CA PRO A 274 9.68 40.03 2.65
C PRO A 274 11.15 39.81 2.31
N ALA A 275 12.03 40.39 3.11
CA ALA A 275 13.48 40.19 2.98
C ALA A 275 13.75 38.70 2.87
N ALA A 276 14.56 38.33 1.86
CA ALA A 276 15.05 36.99 1.69
C ALA A 276 15.68 36.54 3.03
N THR A 277 15.00 35.65 3.73
CA THR A 277 15.60 34.97 4.87
C THR A 277 16.79 34.21 4.33
N THR A 278 17.97 34.61 4.75
CA THR A 278 19.21 33.85 4.58
C THR A 278 18.92 32.39 4.89
N PRO A 279 19.37 31.44 4.04
CA PRO A 279 19.20 30.03 4.34
C PRO A 279 19.85 29.76 5.70
N VAL A 280 19.06 29.36 6.67
CA VAL A 280 19.60 28.81 7.92
C VAL A 280 20.37 27.57 7.48
N VAL A 281 21.69 27.67 7.52
CA VAL A 281 22.57 26.52 7.37
C VAL A 281 22.22 25.60 8.54
N SER A 282 21.47 24.54 8.30
CA SER A 282 21.22 23.52 9.33
C SER A 282 22.58 22.90 9.64
N ASP A 283 22.93 22.87 10.91
CA ASP A 283 24.15 22.25 11.44
C ASP A 283 24.23 20.73 11.23
N GLY A 284 23.32 20.15 10.46
CA GLY A 284 23.24 18.72 10.21
C GLY A 284 22.70 17.89 11.39
N SER A 285 22.15 18.53 12.42
CA SER A 285 21.68 17.88 13.66
C SER A 285 20.36 17.09 13.51
N GLY A 286 19.68 17.13 12.35
CA GLY A 286 18.45 16.41 12.12
C GLY A 286 18.63 14.89 12.02
N ILE A 287 17.53 14.14 12.27
CA ILE A 287 17.51 12.68 12.18
C ILE A 287 17.47 12.19 10.72
N ASP A 288 18.00 10.98 10.49
CA ASP A 288 17.89 10.28 9.21
C ASP A 288 16.49 9.62 9.12
N LEU A 289 15.76 9.93 8.05
CA LEU A 289 14.37 9.49 7.88
C LEU A 289 14.22 8.29 6.94
N VAL A 290 15.25 7.95 6.14
CA VAL A 290 15.19 6.81 5.22
C VAL A 290 16.41 5.93 5.40
N GLY A 291 16.15 4.64 5.61
CA GLY A 291 17.16 3.61 5.74
C GLY A 291 16.77 2.32 5.04
N VAL A 292 17.49 1.26 5.33
CA VAL A 292 17.29 -0.07 4.74
C VAL A 292 17.32 -1.16 5.80
N ASN A 293 16.64 -2.27 5.52
CA ASN A 293 16.75 -3.50 6.31
C ASN A 293 17.90 -4.36 5.78
N PHE A 294 18.87 -4.70 6.64
CA PHE A 294 19.84 -5.76 6.37
C PHE A 294 19.29 -7.09 6.92
N GLY A 295 18.53 -7.79 6.05
CA GLY A 295 17.74 -8.97 6.44
C GLY A 295 18.45 -10.31 6.30
N SER A 296 19.71 -10.37 5.86
CA SER A 296 20.38 -11.66 5.60
C SER A 296 20.71 -12.45 6.87
N GLY A 297 20.72 -11.78 8.02
CA GLY A 297 20.86 -12.41 9.34
C GLY A 297 19.66 -13.25 9.77
N VAL A 298 18.51 -13.15 9.06
CA VAL A 298 17.28 -13.89 9.38
C VAL A 298 16.96 -15.01 8.38
N PHE A 299 17.81 -15.25 7.39
CA PHE A 299 17.60 -16.31 6.40
C PHE A 299 17.63 -17.69 7.04
N ASP A 300 17.00 -18.67 6.37
CA ASP A 300 16.91 -20.07 6.82
C ASP A 300 16.34 -20.23 8.25
N PRO A 301 15.16 -19.61 8.56
CA PRO A 301 14.57 -19.65 9.89
C PRO A 301 14.01 -21.02 10.27
N SER A 302 13.89 -21.93 9.32
CA SER A 302 13.47 -23.32 9.56
C SER A 302 14.61 -24.20 10.08
N ASN A 303 15.86 -23.72 9.97
CA ASN A 303 17.06 -24.45 10.36
C ASN A 303 17.87 -23.63 11.38
N VAL A 304 17.32 -23.45 12.56
CA VAL A 304 17.93 -22.67 13.64
C VAL A 304 18.58 -23.58 14.70
N PRO A 305 19.72 -23.17 15.27
CA PRO A 305 20.42 -21.90 15.06
C PRO A 305 21.11 -21.77 13.70
N GLY A 306 21.26 -22.86 12.94
CA GLY A 306 21.88 -22.88 11.62
C GLY A 306 23.40 -22.72 11.63
N ILE A 307 24.00 -22.68 10.45
CA ILE A 307 25.45 -22.52 10.26
C ILE A 307 25.71 -21.19 9.55
N TYR A 308 26.47 -20.30 10.19
CA TYR A 308 26.88 -19.02 9.62
C TYR A 308 27.60 -19.21 8.27
N ASN A 309 27.35 -18.33 7.32
CA ASN A 309 27.81 -18.39 5.92
C ASN A 309 27.28 -19.58 5.10
N LYS A 310 26.47 -20.47 5.68
CA LYS A 310 25.78 -21.53 4.94
C LYS A 310 24.30 -21.22 4.78
N GLY A 311 23.55 -21.15 5.86
CA GLY A 311 22.11 -20.81 5.83
C GLY A 311 21.84 -19.29 5.88
N TYR A 312 22.61 -18.56 6.65
CA TYR A 312 22.48 -17.11 6.84
C TYR A 312 23.84 -16.42 6.90
N THR A 313 23.84 -15.10 6.81
CA THR A 313 25.05 -14.29 6.97
C THR A 313 24.66 -12.86 7.38
N PHE A 314 25.59 -12.11 7.95
CA PHE A 314 25.45 -10.66 8.07
C PHE A 314 26.13 -9.96 6.86
N ALA A 315 25.72 -8.72 6.61
CA ALA A 315 26.38 -7.87 5.64
C ALA A 315 27.82 -7.57 6.08
N ASP A 316 28.77 -7.71 5.18
CA ASP A 316 30.14 -7.32 5.42
C ASP A 316 30.35 -5.79 5.25
N GLU A 317 31.56 -5.33 5.48
CA GLU A 317 31.92 -3.90 5.42
C GLU A 317 31.57 -3.25 4.08
N SER A 318 31.66 -3.98 2.97
CA SER A 318 31.42 -3.46 1.63
C SER A 318 29.96 -2.98 1.45
N TYR A 319 29.00 -3.68 2.05
CA TYR A 319 27.59 -3.27 2.06
C TYR A 319 27.37 -1.98 2.85
N TYR A 320 27.99 -1.84 4.04
CA TYR A 320 27.90 -0.60 4.82
C TYR A 320 28.49 0.57 4.05
N LYS A 321 29.68 0.41 3.45
CA LYS A 321 30.32 1.40 2.61
C LYS A 321 29.43 1.80 1.43
N ARG A 322 28.88 0.81 0.72
CA ARG A 322 28.00 1.02 -0.44
C ARG A 322 26.74 1.79 -0.06
N HIS A 323 26.02 1.34 0.98
CA HIS A 323 24.77 1.98 1.38
C HIS A 323 24.97 3.37 1.97
N ALA A 324 26.07 3.62 2.69
CA ALA A 324 26.46 4.96 3.10
C ALA A 324 26.73 5.87 1.90
N GLY A 325 27.39 5.36 0.84
CA GLY A 325 27.62 6.07 -0.42
C GLY A 325 26.33 6.37 -1.19
N LEU A 326 25.29 5.55 -1.05
CA LEU A 326 23.95 5.78 -1.58
C LEU A 326 23.12 6.78 -0.77
N GLY A 327 23.66 7.28 0.36
CA GLY A 327 23.00 8.25 1.24
C GLY A 327 22.27 7.66 2.45
N PHE A 328 22.20 6.33 2.58
CA PHE A 328 21.52 5.70 3.71
C PHE A 328 22.36 5.76 4.99
N LYS A 329 21.77 6.31 6.04
CA LYS A 329 22.40 6.49 7.35
C LYS A 329 21.66 5.76 8.48
N LEU A 330 20.66 4.98 8.14
CA LEU A 330 19.88 4.16 9.07
C LEU A 330 19.78 2.72 8.53
N VAL A 331 20.07 1.75 9.38
CA VAL A 331 19.95 0.31 9.09
C VAL A 331 19.12 -0.36 10.17
N ARG A 332 18.12 -1.15 9.78
CA ARG A 332 17.45 -2.12 10.65
C ARG A 332 18.12 -3.48 10.42
N LEU A 333 18.84 -3.96 11.43
CA LEU A 333 19.63 -5.18 11.36
C LEU A 333 18.87 -6.35 11.98
N GLY A 334 18.33 -7.21 11.14
CA GLY A 334 17.59 -8.40 11.58
C GLY A 334 18.51 -9.52 12.07
N PHE A 335 18.15 -10.14 13.20
CA PHE A 335 18.77 -11.34 13.75
C PHE A 335 17.72 -12.27 14.36
N LEU A 336 18.05 -13.56 14.54
CA LEU A 336 17.15 -14.51 15.19
C LEU A 336 17.57 -14.79 16.63
N TRP A 337 16.59 -14.90 17.53
CA TRP A 337 16.81 -15.17 18.94
C TRP A 337 17.56 -16.50 19.15
N GLU A 338 17.19 -17.56 18.42
CA GLU A 338 17.81 -18.87 18.50
C GLU A 338 19.31 -18.87 18.14
N ARG A 339 19.77 -17.87 17.40
CA ARG A 339 21.18 -17.70 17.03
C ARG A 339 21.98 -17.01 18.12
N VAL A 340 21.42 -15.97 18.71
CA VAL A 340 22.05 -15.27 19.83
C VAL A 340 21.93 -16.02 21.15
N GLN A 341 20.93 -16.89 21.30
CA GLN A 341 20.75 -17.73 22.49
C GLN A 341 20.19 -19.10 22.09
N PRO A 342 21.04 -20.06 21.67
CA PRO A 342 20.59 -21.37 21.18
C PRO A 342 19.87 -22.23 22.22
N LYS A 343 20.13 -22.01 23.49
CA LYS A 343 19.42 -22.65 24.61
C LYS A 343 18.82 -21.56 25.49
N LEU A 344 17.51 -21.63 25.68
CA LEU A 344 16.77 -20.66 26.46
C LEU A 344 17.32 -20.52 27.88
N GLY A 345 17.45 -19.30 28.37
CA GLY A 345 17.92 -18.99 29.73
C GLY A 345 19.43 -19.06 29.92
N THR A 346 20.21 -19.49 28.93
CA THR A 346 21.69 -19.53 29.01
C THR A 346 22.33 -18.17 28.68
N GLU A 347 23.67 -18.13 28.72
CA GLU A 347 24.42 -16.99 28.20
C GLU A 347 24.26 -16.85 26.69
N LEU A 348 24.46 -15.62 26.19
CA LEU A 348 24.40 -15.34 24.76
C LEU A 348 25.58 -16.00 24.03
N ASN A 349 25.33 -16.46 22.82
CA ASN A 349 26.37 -17.01 21.95
C ASN A 349 27.39 -15.92 21.61
N ALA A 350 28.63 -16.08 22.11
CA ALA A 350 29.67 -15.08 21.94
C ALA A 350 30.03 -14.81 20.48
N ALA A 351 30.01 -15.84 19.62
CA ALA A 351 30.31 -15.70 18.20
C ALA A 351 29.24 -14.90 17.47
N GLU A 352 27.95 -15.15 17.77
CA GLU A 352 26.85 -14.41 17.15
C GLU A 352 26.81 -12.95 17.62
N MET A 353 26.98 -12.73 18.92
CA MET A 353 27.10 -11.37 19.45
C MET A 353 28.34 -10.63 18.90
N GLY A 354 29.44 -11.35 18.66
CA GLY A 354 30.61 -10.81 17.98
C GLY A 354 30.28 -10.30 16.56
N ARG A 355 29.49 -11.03 15.77
CA ARG A 355 29.05 -10.61 14.43
C ARG A 355 28.13 -9.40 14.47
N ILE A 356 27.21 -9.34 15.45
CA ILE A 356 26.35 -8.17 15.65
C ILE A 356 27.20 -6.94 16.01
N LYS A 357 28.18 -7.07 16.93
CA LYS A 357 29.10 -5.99 17.28
C LYS A 357 29.92 -5.53 16.06
N GLN A 358 30.44 -6.47 15.28
CA GLN A 358 31.17 -6.16 14.04
C GLN A 358 30.27 -5.38 13.04
N SER A 359 29.00 -5.74 12.93
CA SER A 359 28.03 -4.96 12.14
C SER A 359 27.85 -3.52 12.66
N LEU A 360 27.84 -3.34 13.97
CA LEU A 360 27.81 -2.01 14.59
C LEU A 360 29.12 -1.23 14.33
N ASP A 361 30.28 -1.90 14.38
CA ASP A 361 31.59 -1.28 14.07
C ASP A 361 31.63 -0.79 12.62
N TYR A 362 31.19 -1.60 11.66
CA TYR A 362 31.07 -1.18 10.25
C TYR A 362 30.11 0.01 10.10
N ALA A 363 28.96 -0.04 10.76
CA ALA A 363 28.00 1.06 10.74
C ALA A 363 28.62 2.35 11.30
N GLN A 364 29.33 2.28 12.44
CA GLN A 364 30.03 3.43 13.02
C GLN A 364 31.06 4.03 12.04
N LYS A 365 31.86 3.19 11.41
CA LYS A 365 32.89 3.60 10.45
C LYS A 365 32.33 4.43 9.30
N TYR A 366 31.10 4.14 8.85
CA TYR A 366 30.44 4.82 7.74
C TYR A 366 29.33 5.80 8.18
N GLY A 367 29.25 6.12 9.46
CA GLY A 367 28.29 7.08 10.01
C GLY A 367 26.83 6.61 9.90
N ILE A 368 26.61 5.28 9.96
CA ILE A 368 25.27 4.66 9.92
C ILE A 368 24.81 4.38 11.35
N LYS A 369 23.54 4.63 11.61
CA LYS A 369 22.84 4.24 12.85
C LYS A 369 22.13 2.90 12.67
N VAL A 370 22.10 2.08 13.71
CA VAL A 370 21.56 0.70 13.64
C VAL A 370 20.45 0.50 14.65
N ILE A 371 19.32 0.01 14.19
CA ILE A 371 18.25 -0.59 15.01
C ILE A 371 18.48 -2.10 14.99
N LEU A 372 18.68 -2.72 16.14
CA LEU A 372 18.73 -4.16 16.27
C LEU A 372 17.33 -4.74 16.31
N ASP A 373 17.00 -5.64 15.39
CA ASP A 373 15.67 -6.22 15.24
C ASP A 373 15.67 -7.72 15.53
N MET A 374 15.00 -8.13 16.61
CA MET A 374 14.76 -9.56 16.86
C MET A 374 13.62 -10.07 15.97
N HIS A 375 13.97 -10.76 14.89
CA HIS A 375 13.06 -11.05 13.77
C HIS A 375 12.29 -12.37 13.93
N ASN A 376 11.62 -12.56 15.07
CA ASN A 376 11.14 -13.89 15.51
C ASN A 376 9.61 -14.05 15.54
N TYR A 377 8.80 -13.08 15.07
CA TYR A 377 7.35 -13.24 14.96
C TYR A 377 6.66 -13.70 16.26
N TYR A 378 7.16 -13.26 17.41
CA TYR A 378 6.68 -13.66 18.74
C TYR A 378 6.91 -15.15 19.09
N ARG A 379 7.99 -15.74 18.56
CA ARG A 379 8.32 -17.18 18.76
C ARG A 379 9.79 -17.39 19.05
N TYR A 380 10.05 -18.52 19.70
CA TYR A 380 11.39 -19.09 19.89
C TYR A 380 11.31 -20.59 19.62
N TYR A 381 12.12 -21.11 18.66
CA TYR A 381 11.98 -22.46 18.10
C TYR A 381 10.53 -22.83 17.77
N GLY A 382 9.79 -21.92 17.18
CA GLY A 382 8.38 -22.09 16.81
C GLY A 382 7.37 -22.04 17.96
N LYS A 383 7.83 -22.02 19.22
CA LYS A 383 6.98 -21.90 20.41
C LYS A 383 6.64 -20.46 20.70
N VAL A 384 5.39 -20.20 21.02
CA VAL A 384 4.90 -18.84 21.30
C VAL A 384 5.48 -18.30 22.59
N ILE A 385 5.93 -17.06 22.59
CA ILE A 385 6.41 -16.37 23.79
C ILE A 385 5.22 -16.20 24.77
N ASN A 386 5.52 -16.23 26.05
CA ASN A 386 4.56 -16.23 27.16
C ASN A 386 3.74 -17.54 27.24
N SER A 387 4.33 -18.63 26.76
CA SER A 387 3.89 -20.00 27.05
C SER A 387 4.75 -20.62 28.17
N PRO A 388 4.37 -21.79 28.71
CA PRO A 388 5.20 -22.52 29.66
C PRO A 388 6.61 -22.85 29.12
N GLU A 389 6.72 -23.12 27.81
CA GLU A 389 7.99 -23.45 27.15
C GLU A 389 8.88 -22.23 26.92
N VAL A 390 8.28 -21.06 26.71
CA VAL A 390 8.99 -19.79 26.45
C VAL A 390 8.41 -18.69 27.33
N PRO A 391 8.75 -18.65 28.63
CA PRO A 391 8.24 -17.63 29.55
C PRO A 391 8.66 -16.22 29.12
N ARG A 392 7.76 -15.28 29.26
CA ARG A 392 8.00 -13.83 29.00
C ARG A 392 9.26 -13.31 29.67
N ALA A 393 9.56 -13.76 30.88
CA ALA A 393 10.74 -13.37 31.63
C ALA A 393 12.04 -13.73 30.90
N GLN A 394 12.07 -14.85 30.16
CA GLN A 394 13.24 -15.25 29.37
C GLN A 394 13.47 -14.32 28.15
N PHE A 395 12.39 -13.89 27.51
CA PHE A 395 12.47 -12.88 26.45
C PHE A 395 13.02 -11.55 26.98
N ALA A 396 12.49 -11.08 28.10
CA ALA A 396 12.95 -9.86 28.76
C ALA A 396 14.43 -9.96 29.17
N GLU A 397 14.84 -11.07 29.78
CA GLU A 397 16.23 -11.31 30.21
C GLU A 397 17.19 -11.39 29.00
N THR A 398 16.76 -11.99 27.89
CA THR A 398 17.57 -12.02 26.67
C THR A 398 17.85 -10.60 26.17
N TRP A 399 16.83 -9.73 26.12
CA TRP A 399 17.02 -8.33 25.76
C TRP A 399 17.92 -7.57 26.75
N ARG A 400 17.81 -7.84 28.04
CA ARG A 400 18.70 -7.25 29.05
C ARG A 400 20.16 -7.66 28.80
N LYS A 401 20.42 -8.94 28.53
CA LYS A 401 21.76 -9.47 28.19
C LYS A 401 22.32 -8.86 26.90
N ILE A 402 21.49 -8.69 25.86
CA ILE A 402 21.89 -8.01 24.63
C ILE A 402 22.26 -6.55 24.93
N ALA A 403 21.40 -5.83 25.63
CA ALA A 403 21.63 -4.43 25.98
C ALA A 403 22.93 -4.23 26.78
N LEU A 404 23.24 -5.09 27.74
CA LEU A 404 24.50 -5.06 28.48
C LEU A 404 25.73 -5.09 27.57
N GLN A 405 25.65 -5.78 26.43
CA GLN A 405 26.76 -5.92 25.51
C GLN A 405 26.90 -4.82 24.47
N VAL A 406 25.81 -4.11 24.14
CA VAL A 406 25.81 -3.18 22.99
C VAL A 406 25.37 -1.75 23.35
N SER A 407 24.82 -1.48 24.52
CA SER A 407 24.24 -0.17 24.90
C SER A 407 25.21 1.00 24.75
N LYS A 408 26.49 0.78 24.93
CA LYS A 408 27.53 1.82 24.83
C LYS A 408 28.02 2.05 23.40
N HIS A 409 27.58 1.23 22.44
CA HIS A 409 28.06 1.35 21.07
C HIS A 409 27.51 2.60 20.39
N PRO A 410 28.37 3.47 19.78
CA PRO A 410 27.94 4.76 19.20
C PRO A 410 26.97 4.61 18.01
N ALA A 411 27.10 3.52 17.23
CA ALA A 411 26.23 3.28 16.09
C ALA A 411 24.87 2.71 16.51
N LEU A 412 24.72 2.18 17.74
CA LEU A 412 23.42 1.68 18.18
C LEU A 412 22.42 2.83 18.30
N TYR A 413 21.34 2.76 17.55
CA TYR A 413 20.25 3.72 17.54
C TYR A 413 19.09 3.27 18.42
N GLY A 414 18.73 1.99 18.35
CA GLY A 414 17.63 1.46 19.12
C GLY A 414 17.51 -0.06 19.08
N TYR A 415 16.50 -0.54 19.79
CA TYR A 415 16.14 -1.94 19.97
C TYR A 415 14.74 -2.19 19.40
N GLY A 416 14.60 -2.94 18.32
CA GLY A 416 13.35 -3.46 17.79
C GLY A 416 12.97 -4.74 18.53
N LEU A 417 12.04 -4.62 19.46
CA LEU A 417 11.76 -5.68 20.42
C LEU A 417 11.40 -7.01 19.76
N MET A 418 10.58 -6.96 18.72
CA MET A 418 10.10 -8.16 18.03
C MET A 418 9.57 -7.80 16.64
N ASN A 419 10.09 -8.43 15.59
CA ASN A 419 9.50 -8.34 14.27
C ASN A 419 8.12 -8.99 14.24
N GLU A 420 7.14 -8.29 13.72
CA GLU A 420 5.83 -8.78 13.29
C GLU A 420 5.16 -9.80 14.25
N PRO A 421 4.89 -9.44 15.51
CA PRO A 421 4.13 -10.31 16.38
C PRO A 421 2.81 -10.73 15.74
N TYR A 422 2.46 -12.02 15.80
CA TYR A 422 1.15 -12.50 15.37
C TYR A 422 0.68 -13.69 16.21
N ASN A 423 -0.64 -13.83 16.36
CA ASN A 423 -1.25 -14.87 17.21
C ASN A 423 -0.60 -14.92 18.59
N THR A 424 -0.49 -13.75 19.23
CA THR A 424 0.18 -13.58 20.51
C THR A 424 -0.64 -14.05 21.71
N GLY A 425 -1.81 -14.63 21.46
CA GLY A 425 -2.73 -15.14 22.48
C GLY A 425 -3.34 -14.02 23.32
N ASN A 426 -4.63 -13.98 23.46
CA ASN A 426 -5.41 -13.08 24.35
C ASN A 426 -4.74 -11.75 24.73
N ASN A 427 -4.16 -11.04 23.77
CA ASN A 427 -3.52 -9.73 24.00
C ASN A 427 -2.26 -9.75 24.90
N LEU A 428 -1.48 -10.80 24.89
CA LEU A 428 -0.29 -10.93 25.73
C LEU A 428 0.93 -10.13 25.21
N TRP A 429 0.89 -9.64 23.98
CA TRP A 429 1.99 -8.86 23.40
C TRP A 429 2.30 -7.55 24.17
N PRO A 430 1.32 -6.71 24.56
CA PRO A 430 1.62 -5.49 25.28
C PRO A 430 2.43 -5.72 26.55
N GLN A 431 2.04 -6.71 27.36
CA GLN A 431 2.74 -7.07 28.60
C GLN A 431 4.15 -7.63 28.33
N THR A 432 4.33 -8.33 27.22
CA THR A 432 5.61 -8.91 26.83
C THR A 432 6.56 -7.82 26.32
N ALA A 433 6.07 -6.88 25.52
CA ALA A 433 6.81 -5.72 25.05
C ALA A 433 7.25 -4.82 26.23
N GLN A 434 6.34 -4.57 27.17
CA GLN A 434 6.63 -3.82 28.39
C GLN A 434 7.75 -4.50 29.19
N ALA A 435 7.68 -5.80 29.43
CA ALA A 435 8.69 -6.52 30.21
C ALA A 435 10.08 -6.43 29.55
N ALA A 436 10.16 -6.60 28.22
CA ALA A 436 11.42 -6.45 27.49
C ALA A 436 11.94 -5.01 27.51
N GLY A 437 11.05 -4.02 27.32
CA GLY A 437 11.41 -2.62 27.38
C GLY A 437 11.93 -2.21 28.75
N GLN A 438 11.29 -2.65 29.83
CA GLN A 438 11.76 -2.43 31.21
C GLN A 438 13.12 -3.09 31.46
N ALA A 439 13.31 -4.31 30.95
CA ALA A 439 14.59 -5.01 31.08
C ALA A 439 15.72 -4.29 30.34
N ILE A 440 15.48 -3.76 29.14
CA ILE A 440 16.43 -2.88 28.44
C ILE A 440 16.70 -1.62 29.27
N ARG A 441 15.66 -0.96 29.79
CA ARG A 441 15.80 0.30 30.55
C ARG A 441 16.56 0.15 31.87
N SER A 442 16.65 -1.06 32.42
CA SER A 442 17.52 -1.33 33.56
C SER A 442 19.01 -1.22 33.23
N VAL A 443 19.36 -1.22 31.93
CA VAL A 443 20.74 -1.17 31.40
C VAL A 443 21.00 0.10 30.60
N ASP A 444 20.04 0.51 29.77
CA ASP A 444 20.15 1.60 28.81
C ASP A 444 18.94 2.53 28.89
N SER A 445 19.15 3.74 29.40
CA SER A 445 18.12 4.75 29.54
C SER A 445 17.96 5.67 28.32
N SER A 446 18.81 5.53 27.29
CA SER A 446 18.97 6.56 26.25
C SER A 446 18.52 6.14 24.86
N LYS A 447 18.73 4.89 24.45
CA LYS A 447 18.44 4.45 23.08
C LYS A 447 16.94 4.28 22.86
N TRP A 448 16.52 4.39 21.59
CA TRP A 448 15.13 4.16 21.21
C TRP A 448 14.70 2.71 21.45
N ILE A 449 13.45 2.49 21.81
CA ILE A 449 12.84 1.17 21.85
C ILE A 449 11.68 1.17 20.84
N MET A 450 11.81 0.35 19.78
CA MET A 450 10.79 0.15 18.77
C MET A 450 9.85 -0.96 19.20
N VAL A 451 8.56 -0.64 19.27
CA VAL A 451 7.50 -1.56 19.69
C VAL A 451 6.58 -1.82 18.52
N ALA A 452 6.73 -2.99 17.91
CA ALA A 452 5.86 -3.44 16.84
C ALA A 452 4.43 -3.75 17.35
N GLY A 453 3.46 -3.73 16.45
CA GLY A 453 2.09 -4.15 16.74
C GLY A 453 1.87 -5.65 16.52
N ASP A 454 0.83 -6.21 17.15
CA ASP A 454 0.31 -7.54 16.79
C ASP A 454 -0.28 -7.53 15.36
N ARG A 455 -0.54 -8.69 14.80
CA ARG A 455 -1.03 -8.85 13.43
C ARG A 455 -0.06 -8.31 12.39
N TYR A 456 1.21 -8.78 12.49
CA TYR A 456 2.28 -8.45 11.57
C TYR A 456 2.59 -6.94 11.50
N SER A 457 2.38 -6.24 12.61
CA SER A 457 2.64 -4.79 12.73
C SER A 457 2.00 -3.92 11.64
N SER A 458 0.93 -4.38 11.01
CA SER A 458 0.32 -3.70 9.87
C SER A 458 -0.22 -2.31 10.24
N ALA A 459 0.29 -1.27 9.58
CA ALA A 459 -0.18 0.11 9.76
C ALA A 459 -1.68 0.25 9.45
N PHE A 460 -2.14 -0.41 8.37
CA PHE A 460 -3.55 -0.40 7.97
C PHE A 460 -4.49 -1.02 9.01
N HIS A 461 -4.03 -2.09 9.69
CA HIS A 461 -4.84 -2.79 10.70
C HIS A 461 -4.61 -2.28 12.13
N TRP A 462 -3.76 -1.27 12.32
CA TRP A 462 -3.32 -0.81 13.64
C TRP A 462 -4.47 -0.44 14.57
N GLN A 463 -5.40 0.38 14.08
CA GLN A 463 -6.56 0.84 14.85
C GLN A 463 -7.40 -0.30 15.43
N LYS A 464 -7.46 -1.41 14.70
CA LYS A 464 -8.28 -2.56 15.10
C LYS A 464 -7.61 -3.43 16.17
N TYR A 465 -6.28 -3.55 16.14
CA TYR A 465 -5.60 -4.59 16.92
C TYR A 465 -4.58 -4.06 17.92
N ASN A 466 -4.13 -2.81 17.81
CA ASN A 466 -2.95 -2.33 18.53
C ASN A 466 -3.19 -1.08 19.40
N THR A 467 -4.41 -0.55 19.44
CA THR A 467 -4.72 0.63 20.27
C THR A 467 -4.53 0.38 21.75
N GLN A 468 -4.68 -0.85 22.21
CA GLN A 468 -4.48 -1.27 23.59
C GLN A 468 -2.99 -1.33 24.03
N LEU A 469 -2.02 -1.26 23.11
CA LEU A 469 -0.60 -1.19 23.48
C LEU A 469 -0.30 -0.10 24.51
N ILE A 470 -1.04 1.00 24.44
CA ILE A 470 -0.85 2.16 25.33
C ILE A 470 -1.79 2.19 26.54
N ASN A 471 -2.50 1.10 26.85
CA ASN A 471 -3.31 1.02 28.05
C ASN A 471 -2.46 1.02 29.33
N ASP A 472 -1.25 0.44 29.25
CA ASP A 472 -0.28 0.55 30.33
C ASP A 472 0.43 1.92 30.29
N PRO A 473 0.51 2.64 31.43
CA PRO A 473 1.18 3.94 31.47
C PRO A 473 2.65 3.90 31.06
N TRP A 474 3.37 2.80 31.32
CA TRP A 474 4.75 2.64 30.90
C TRP A 474 4.89 2.63 29.38
N MET A 475 3.92 2.03 28.68
CA MET A 475 3.86 1.98 27.21
C MET A 475 3.47 3.32 26.56
N ARG A 476 3.15 4.34 27.35
CA ARG A 476 2.97 5.73 26.89
C ARG A 476 4.26 6.55 26.91
N ASP A 477 5.38 5.88 26.80
CA ASP A 477 6.70 6.51 26.69
C ASP A 477 7.16 7.26 27.95
N PRO A 478 7.45 6.55 29.05
CA PRO A 478 7.81 7.18 30.32
C PRO A 478 9.12 7.97 30.27
N LYS A 479 9.98 7.75 29.25
CA LYS A 479 11.24 8.45 29.03
C LYS A 479 11.26 9.24 27.71
N ASN A 480 10.11 9.35 27.04
CA ASN A 480 9.97 9.96 25.72
C ASN A 480 10.90 9.35 24.65
N ASN A 481 11.12 8.05 24.71
CA ASN A 481 12.01 7.31 23.81
C ASN A 481 11.47 5.92 23.40
N LEU A 482 10.17 5.68 23.53
CA LEU A 482 9.46 4.61 22.85
C LEU A 482 9.03 5.06 21.47
N VAL A 483 9.04 4.15 20.51
CA VAL A 483 8.62 4.38 19.12
C VAL A 483 7.73 3.22 18.67
N TYR A 484 6.53 3.51 18.20
CA TYR A 484 5.62 2.48 17.71
C TYR A 484 5.96 2.14 16.27
N GLU A 485 6.34 0.88 16.05
CA GLU A 485 6.78 0.37 14.75
C GLU A 485 5.60 -0.22 13.98
N ALA A 486 5.40 0.22 12.75
CA ALA A 486 4.42 -0.35 11.83
C ALA A 486 5.06 -0.74 10.51
N HIS A 487 4.44 -1.70 9.80
CA HIS A 487 4.86 -2.18 8.50
C HIS A 487 3.81 -1.87 7.44
N GLN A 488 4.26 -1.61 6.20
CA GLN A 488 3.39 -1.23 5.11
C GLN A 488 3.82 -1.86 3.78
N TYR A 489 2.97 -2.72 3.23
CA TYR A 489 3.11 -3.27 1.87
C TYR A 489 1.89 -2.91 1.01
N LEU A 490 2.06 -2.89 -0.32
CA LEU A 490 1.03 -2.39 -1.25
C LEU A 490 0.10 -3.47 -1.79
N ASP A 491 0.55 -4.73 -1.80
CA ASP A 491 -0.25 -5.85 -2.32
C ASP A 491 -1.57 -6.04 -1.54
N ALA A 492 -2.52 -6.69 -2.17
CA ALA A 492 -3.90 -6.78 -1.68
C ALA A 492 -4.02 -7.51 -0.34
N ASP A 493 -3.11 -8.44 -0.06
CA ASP A 493 -3.06 -9.21 1.18
C ASP A 493 -2.05 -8.65 2.22
N PHE A 494 -1.42 -7.52 1.93
CA PHE A 494 -0.44 -6.81 2.78
C PHE A 494 0.81 -7.63 3.11
N SER A 495 1.10 -8.67 2.35
CA SER A 495 2.16 -9.63 2.65
C SER A 495 3.55 -9.22 2.15
N GLY A 496 3.64 -8.28 1.22
CA GLY A 496 4.89 -7.95 0.51
C GLY A 496 5.35 -9.06 -0.45
N THR A 497 4.50 -10.05 -0.75
CA THR A 497 4.87 -11.13 -1.68
C THR A 497 4.67 -10.77 -3.15
N TYR A 498 3.80 -9.81 -3.44
CA TYR A 498 3.52 -9.31 -4.79
C TYR A 498 3.31 -10.41 -5.83
N ARG A 499 2.54 -11.44 -5.47
CA ARG A 499 2.28 -12.61 -6.33
C ARG A 499 1.55 -12.25 -7.60
N ASN A 500 0.66 -11.26 -7.54
CA ASN A 500 -0.04 -10.75 -8.71
C ASN A 500 0.81 -9.70 -9.44
N ARG A 501 1.56 -10.12 -10.44
CA ARG A 501 2.42 -9.23 -11.22
C ARG A 501 1.65 -8.19 -12.07
N ALA A 502 0.36 -8.39 -12.28
CA ALA A 502 -0.51 -7.44 -12.99
C ALA A 502 -1.15 -6.40 -12.05
N GLU A 503 -0.88 -6.47 -10.74
CA GLU A 503 -1.43 -5.54 -9.77
C GLU A 503 -0.85 -4.14 -9.97
N THR A 504 -1.73 -3.15 -10.00
CA THR A 504 -1.37 -1.74 -10.09
C THR A 504 -1.86 -1.02 -8.84
N PHE A 505 -1.14 -0.01 -8.42
CA PHE A 505 -1.37 0.67 -7.15
C PHE A 505 -1.78 2.12 -7.38
N ALA A 506 -2.80 2.56 -6.65
CA ALA A 506 -3.15 3.98 -6.63
C ALA A 506 -1.98 4.78 -6.03
N PRO A 507 -1.66 5.97 -6.55
CA PRO A 507 -0.51 6.74 -6.10
C PRO A 507 -0.47 7.04 -4.60
N ASN A 508 -1.63 7.22 -3.98
CA ASN A 508 -1.75 7.53 -2.56
C ASN A 508 -2.10 6.30 -1.70
N LEU A 509 -2.14 5.10 -2.26
CA LEU A 509 -2.54 3.89 -1.53
C LEU A 509 -1.71 3.68 -0.26
N ALA A 510 -0.39 3.86 -0.35
CA ALA A 510 0.49 3.70 0.79
C ALA A 510 0.22 4.75 1.87
N VAL A 511 -0.03 6.00 1.48
CA VAL A 511 -0.39 7.09 2.39
C VAL A 511 -1.73 6.81 3.06
N GLU A 512 -2.74 6.42 2.28
CA GLU A 512 -4.07 6.06 2.79
C GLU A 512 -4.00 4.92 3.82
N ARG A 513 -3.12 3.95 3.60
CA ARG A 513 -2.92 2.82 4.52
C ARG A 513 -2.22 3.20 5.83
N VAL A 514 -1.27 4.14 5.81
CA VAL A 514 -0.53 4.53 7.02
C VAL A 514 -1.19 5.69 7.77
N LYS A 515 -1.98 6.53 7.10
CA LYS A 515 -2.59 7.72 7.68
C LYS A 515 -3.38 7.46 8.97
N PRO A 516 -4.26 6.43 9.08
CA PRO A 516 -4.98 6.16 10.33
C PRO A 516 -4.04 5.86 11.51
N TRP A 517 -2.90 5.19 11.26
CA TRP A 517 -1.88 4.94 12.28
C TRP A 517 -1.14 6.23 12.67
N VAL A 518 -0.79 7.08 11.72
CA VAL A 518 -0.16 8.38 11.98
C VAL A 518 -1.07 9.28 12.82
N GLU A 519 -2.37 9.33 12.50
CA GLU A 519 -3.35 10.08 13.28
C GLU A 519 -3.53 9.51 14.70
N TRP A 520 -3.43 8.20 14.88
CA TRP A 520 -3.41 7.59 16.20
C TRP A 520 -2.17 8.00 17.01
N LEU A 521 -0.99 8.07 16.37
CA LEU A 521 0.23 8.56 17.03
C LEU A 521 0.06 10.02 17.50
N LYS A 522 -0.41 10.92 16.62
CA LYS A 522 -0.67 12.33 16.94
C LYS A 522 -1.67 12.47 18.08
N LYS A 523 -2.81 11.79 17.99
CA LYS A 523 -3.85 11.81 19.02
C LYS A 523 -3.33 11.44 20.40
N ASN A 524 -2.40 10.49 20.46
CA ASN A 524 -1.86 9.96 21.70
C ASN A 524 -0.51 10.56 22.10
N LYS A 525 0.01 11.53 21.33
CA LYS A 525 1.34 12.15 21.52
C LYS A 525 2.45 11.10 21.58
N LEU A 526 2.52 10.25 20.56
CA LEU A 526 3.46 9.14 20.45
C LEU A 526 4.39 9.33 19.27
N ARG A 527 5.46 8.55 19.22
CA ARG A 527 6.43 8.51 18.12
C ARG A 527 6.19 7.30 17.22
N GLY A 528 6.49 7.42 15.94
CA GLY A 528 6.30 6.36 14.96
C GLY A 528 7.52 6.04 14.12
N TYR A 529 7.56 4.81 13.60
CA TYR A 529 8.58 4.31 12.70
C TYR A 529 7.96 3.26 11.76
N ILE A 530 8.24 3.37 10.47
CA ILE A 530 7.89 2.32 9.50
C ILE A 530 9.08 1.36 9.37
N GLY A 531 9.05 0.26 10.13
CA GLY A 531 10.14 -0.73 10.17
C GLY A 531 10.35 -1.45 8.85
N GLU A 532 9.25 -1.70 8.13
CA GLU A 532 9.28 -2.30 6.81
C GLU A 532 8.30 -1.64 5.85
N HIS A 533 8.77 -1.36 4.68
CA HIS A 533 8.02 -1.16 3.46
C HIS A 533 8.87 -1.67 2.29
N GLY A 534 8.23 -2.18 1.26
CA GLY A 534 8.96 -2.71 0.11
C GLY A 534 8.04 -2.80 -1.10
N ILE A 535 8.62 -2.73 -2.28
CA ILE A 535 7.89 -2.79 -3.55
C ILE A 535 8.63 -3.65 -4.57
N PRO A 536 7.89 -4.26 -5.52
CA PRO A 536 8.50 -5.05 -6.56
C PRO A 536 9.18 -4.17 -7.62
N ASP A 537 10.26 -4.67 -8.21
CA ASP A 537 11.05 -3.98 -9.25
C ASP A 537 10.33 -3.79 -10.58
N PHE A 538 9.26 -4.52 -10.79
CA PHE A 538 8.49 -4.53 -12.06
C PHE A 538 7.27 -3.59 -12.06
N SER A 539 7.00 -2.86 -10.97
CA SER A 539 5.78 -2.05 -10.85
C SER A 539 6.07 -0.55 -10.76
N PRO A 540 5.97 0.21 -11.85
CA PRO A 540 6.12 1.67 -11.82
C PRO A 540 5.11 2.37 -10.90
N SER A 541 3.88 1.87 -10.81
CA SER A 541 2.87 2.43 -9.91
C SER A 541 3.24 2.26 -8.44
N ALA A 542 3.95 1.18 -8.09
CA ALA A 542 4.46 0.99 -6.74
C ALA A 542 5.58 1.99 -6.40
N VAL A 543 6.44 2.34 -7.36
CA VAL A 543 7.47 3.38 -7.19
C VAL A 543 6.84 4.73 -6.89
N ILE A 544 5.77 5.09 -7.61
CA ILE A 544 5.01 6.32 -7.37
C ILE A 544 4.39 6.32 -5.97
N ALA A 545 3.72 5.24 -5.60
CA ALA A 545 3.10 5.12 -4.29
C ALA A 545 4.14 5.20 -3.15
N THR A 546 5.33 4.63 -3.36
CA THR A 546 6.45 4.71 -2.40
C THR A 546 7.00 6.13 -2.31
N ASN A 547 7.17 6.85 -3.43
CA ASN A 547 7.59 8.25 -3.39
C ASN A 547 6.62 9.10 -2.56
N ASN A 548 5.31 8.91 -2.72
CA ASN A 548 4.29 9.65 -1.97
C ASN A 548 4.27 9.23 -0.49
N LEU A 549 4.48 7.95 -0.20
CA LEU A 549 4.65 7.48 1.18
C LEU A 549 5.82 8.18 1.87
N LEU A 550 6.98 8.19 1.22
CA LEU A 550 8.20 8.79 1.79
C LEU A 550 8.05 10.30 1.98
N ALA A 551 7.36 11.01 1.06
CA ALA A 551 7.00 12.42 1.25
C ALA A 551 6.18 12.61 2.52
N TYR A 552 5.10 11.84 2.67
CA TYR A 552 4.20 11.92 3.80
C TYR A 552 4.90 11.58 5.14
N LEU A 553 5.75 10.56 5.15
CA LEU A 553 6.52 10.19 6.34
C LEU A 553 7.53 11.29 6.70
N ASN A 554 8.20 11.88 5.70
CA ASN A 554 9.15 12.98 5.90
C ASN A 554 8.46 14.21 6.51
N GLU A 555 7.28 14.60 6.02
CA GLU A 555 6.46 15.69 6.56
C GLU A 555 6.05 15.46 8.02
N ASN A 556 5.89 14.20 8.42
CA ASN A 556 5.51 13.81 9.78
C ASN A 556 6.71 13.39 10.65
N CYS A 557 7.94 13.58 10.20
CA CYS A 557 9.17 13.18 10.91
C CYS A 557 9.21 11.70 11.34
N ILE A 558 8.63 10.82 10.52
CA ILE A 558 8.57 9.39 10.76
C ILE A 558 9.67 8.70 9.96
N PRO A 559 10.69 8.10 10.60
CA PRO A 559 11.70 7.31 9.91
C PRO A 559 11.10 6.05 9.29
N SER A 560 11.76 5.57 8.22
CA SER A 560 11.40 4.30 7.60
C SER A 560 12.62 3.51 7.15
N THR A 561 12.50 2.18 7.10
CA THR A 561 13.52 1.30 6.53
C THR A 561 12.91 0.39 5.47
N TYR A 562 13.55 0.39 4.29
CA TYR A 562 13.08 -0.35 3.13
C TYR A 562 13.44 -1.85 3.23
N TRP A 563 12.53 -2.75 2.95
CA TRP A 563 12.73 -4.19 2.86
C TRP A 563 13.01 -4.60 1.41
N ALA A 564 14.26 -5.00 0.96
CA ALA A 564 15.40 -5.11 1.82
C ALA A 564 16.71 -4.93 1.05
N ALA A 565 17.78 -5.00 1.78
CA ALA A 565 19.14 -4.86 1.27
C ALA A 565 20.07 -5.90 1.91
N GLY A 566 21.32 -5.99 1.44
CA GLY A 566 22.35 -6.90 1.95
C GLY A 566 22.57 -8.13 1.09
N PRO A 567 23.43 -9.06 1.53
CA PRO A 567 23.82 -10.23 0.74
C PRO A 567 22.72 -11.30 0.64
N ARG A 568 22.87 -12.21 -0.31
CA ARG A 568 22.11 -13.45 -0.51
C ARG A 568 20.64 -13.30 -0.92
N TRP A 569 20.20 -12.12 -1.34
CA TRP A 569 18.84 -11.93 -1.86
C TRP A 569 18.62 -12.51 -3.26
N GLY A 570 19.70 -12.90 -3.98
CA GLY A 570 19.59 -13.35 -5.37
C GLY A 570 18.96 -12.28 -6.27
N GLU A 571 17.91 -12.67 -6.97
CA GLU A 571 17.10 -11.77 -7.82
C GLU A 571 15.73 -11.44 -7.19
N ASN A 572 15.67 -11.36 -5.85
CA ASN A 572 14.42 -11.02 -5.17
C ASN A 572 13.88 -9.67 -5.66
N ILE A 573 12.60 -9.63 -5.97
CA ILE A 573 11.92 -8.48 -6.58
C ILE A 573 11.96 -7.20 -5.72
N MET A 574 12.10 -7.32 -4.42
CA MET A 574 12.17 -6.18 -3.51
C MET A 574 13.61 -5.80 -3.15
N ALA A 575 14.59 -6.69 -3.33
CA ALA A 575 15.95 -6.43 -2.88
C ALA A 575 16.62 -5.29 -3.65
N LEU A 576 17.36 -4.44 -2.95
CA LEU A 576 18.20 -3.41 -3.55
C LEU A 576 19.55 -3.97 -4.03
N ASP A 577 20.05 -5.00 -3.35
CA ASP A 577 21.28 -5.70 -3.70
C ASP A 577 20.92 -7.02 -4.39
N VAL A 578 21.17 -7.10 -5.69
CA VAL A 578 20.91 -8.30 -6.50
C VAL A 578 22.19 -8.79 -7.16
N ALA A 579 22.27 -10.11 -7.33
CA ALA A 579 23.48 -10.78 -7.84
C ALA A 579 23.87 -10.29 -9.24
N SER A 580 22.88 -9.99 -10.10
CA SER A 580 23.08 -9.48 -11.45
C SER A 580 23.61 -8.04 -11.50
N GLY A 581 23.58 -7.28 -10.40
CA GLY A 581 23.86 -5.85 -10.39
C GLY A 581 22.86 -5.00 -11.17
N LYS A 582 21.73 -5.57 -11.57
CA LYS A 582 20.66 -4.91 -12.31
C LYS A 582 20.17 -3.66 -11.55
N PHE A 583 19.90 -2.59 -12.29
CA PHE A 583 19.28 -1.38 -11.73
C PHE A 583 17.93 -1.69 -11.05
N ARG A 584 17.74 -1.09 -9.87
CA ARG A 584 16.54 -1.26 -9.05
C ARG A 584 15.74 0.04 -9.01
N PRO A 585 14.56 0.11 -9.67
CA PRO A 585 13.77 1.34 -9.75
C PRO A 585 13.31 1.87 -8.39
N GLN A 586 13.16 1.00 -7.40
CA GLN A 586 12.82 1.39 -6.03
C GLN A 586 13.91 2.26 -5.37
N LEU A 587 15.15 2.23 -5.86
CA LEU A 587 16.26 2.99 -5.26
C LEU A 587 16.08 4.49 -5.41
N ALA A 588 15.52 4.96 -6.53
CA ALA A 588 15.37 6.39 -6.82
C ALA A 588 14.58 7.17 -5.76
N PRO A 589 13.35 6.80 -5.39
CA PRO A 589 12.62 7.50 -4.32
C PRO A 589 13.32 7.37 -2.96
N LEU A 590 13.96 6.24 -2.67
CA LEU A 590 14.67 6.05 -1.41
C LEU A 590 15.85 7.01 -1.30
N GLN A 591 16.70 7.14 -2.34
CA GLN A 591 17.84 8.06 -2.36
C GLN A 591 17.40 9.52 -2.30
N LYS A 592 16.32 9.89 -2.99
CA LYS A 592 15.75 11.24 -2.96
C LYS A 592 15.50 11.69 -1.51
N TYR A 593 14.84 10.86 -0.72
CA TYR A 593 14.50 11.21 0.66
C TYR A 593 15.63 10.93 1.66
N ALA A 594 16.54 10.02 1.39
CA ALA A 594 17.76 9.85 2.18
C ALA A 594 18.70 11.05 2.05
N ALA A 595 18.77 11.66 0.87
CA ALA A 595 19.56 12.87 0.61
C ALA A 595 18.83 14.18 0.94
N ALA A 596 17.53 14.13 1.29
CA ALA A 596 16.76 15.32 1.63
C ALA A 596 17.34 16.04 2.84
N LYS A 597 17.20 17.38 2.84
CA LYS A 597 17.64 18.20 3.97
C LYS A 597 16.95 17.73 5.25
N LYS A 598 17.72 17.47 6.29
CA LYS A 598 17.21 17.06 7.59
C LYS A 598 16.46 18.21 8.24
N SER A 599 15.13 18.12 8.25
CA SER A 599 14.25 19.13 8.86
C SER A 599 13.73 18.72 10.24
N CYS A 600 13.87 17.44 10.58
CA CYS A 600 13.32 16.86 11.79
C CYS A 600 14.42 16.70 12.86
N SER A 601 14.23 17.33 14.00
CA SER A 601 15.17 17.21 15.14
C SER A 601 14.99 15.92 15.95
N THR A 602 13.84 15.26 15.82
CA THR A 602 13.52 14.02 16.54
C THR A 602 12.49 13.18 15.79
N ILE A 603 12.31 11.93 16.20
CA ILE A 603 11.26 11.05 15.66
C ILE A 603 9.89 11.63 16.04
N GLY A 604 9.02 11.84 15.05
CA GLY A 604 7.64 12.28 15.22
C GLY A 604 6.63 11.12 15.20
N PRO A 605 5.31 11.51 15.24
CA PRO A 605 4.76 12.85 15.31
C PRO A 605 4.59 13.38 16.72
N LEU A 606 4.53 13.08 17.78
CA LEU A 606 4.14 13.61 19.11
C LEU A 606 2.93 14.60 19.10
#